data_a8f4a00c0bfc6920b13d2c65c35860f1
#
_entry.id   a8f4a00c0bfc6920b13d2c65c35860f1
#
_cell.length_a   1.000
_cell.length_b   1.000
_cell.length_c   1.000
_cell.angle_alpha   90.00
_cell.angle_beta   90.00
_cell.angle_gamma   90.00
#
_symmetry.space_group_name_H-M   'P 1'
#
loop_
_entity.id
_entity.type
_entity.pdbx_description
1 polymer ?
#
loop_
_entity_poly.entity_id
_entity_poly.type
_entity_poly.pdbx_seq_one_letter_code
_entity_poly.pdbx_strand_id
1 'polypeptide(L)'
;SQQSCAGPFLKTHRAEGVFLYGGYEDADRRQIVFVPDYLGIESEDQLTTYFRENVQDCPMAVLDVTAGRKDAELGHSDYLGSLLALGIRREKTGDIIVRSGGAQILVNREIAPYLAENYSKAGRISLKTQILPISELKEQKAETKTMRLPVSSARLDNIISAVFGISRKSASEAINRGIVFVNDMEMKKPDHFLKGGEKIVLRGKGKAIYKGSFGTSRKGKIYAEFDRYI
;
A
#
# COMPACT_ATOMS: atom_id res chain seq x y z
N SER A 1 -12.14 -3.69 7.94
CA SER A 1 -10.76 -4.20 8.07
C SER A 1 -10.00 -3.38 9.11
N GLN A 2 -9.07 -3.97 9.83
CA GLN A 2 -8.32 -3.32 10.92
C GLN A 2 -7.54 -2.06 10.47
N GLN A 3 -7.14 -1.97 9.20
CA GLN A 3 -6.47 -0.79 8.64
C GLN A 3 -7.36 0.47 8.59
N SER A 4 -8.68 0.31 8.47
CA SER A 4 -9.60 1.46 8.50
C SER A 4 -9.72 2.11 9.87
N CYS A 5 -9.26 1.44 10.93
CA CYS A 5 -9.31 1.95 12.30
C CYS A 5 -8.04 2.71 12.71
N ALA A 6 -6.90 2.41 12.09
CA ALA A 6 -5.61 3.04 12.46
C ALA A 6 -5.55 4.53 12.11
N GLY A 7 -6.04 4.92 10.93
CA GLY A 7 -6.04 6.33 10.51
C GLY A 7 -6.85 7.26 11.42
N PRO A 8 -8.11 6.93 11.78
CA PRO A 8 -8.88 7.69 12.77
C PRO A 8 -8.24 7.67 14.17
N PHE A 9 -7.70 6.51 14.60
CA PHE A 9 -7.03 6.38 15.89
C PHE A 9 -5.85 7.35 16.00
N LEU A 10 -4.97 7.40 15.00
CA LEU A 10 -3.80 8.28 14.98
C LEU A 10 -4.15 9.77 14.85
N LYS A 11 -5.29 10.12 14.23
CA LYS A 11 -5.77 11.52 14.19
C LYS A 11 -6.31 12.00 15.54
N THR A 12 -6.95 11.11 16.28
CA THR A 12 -7.57 11.41 17.58
C THR A 12 -6.54 11.32 18.71
N HIS A 13 -5.52 10.49 18.54
CA HIS A 13 -4.43 10.26 19.49
C HIS A 13 -3.11 10.57 18.78
N ARG A 14 -2.79 11.84 18.58
CA ARG A 14 -1.42 12.29 18.30
C ARG A 14 -0.58 12.04 19.55
N ALA A 15 -0.36 10.78 19.86
CA ALA A 15 0.66 10.43 20.83
C ALA A 15 2.01 10.63 20.15
N GLU A 16 2.87 11.43 20.75
CA GLU A 16 4.28 11.53 20.36
C GLU A 16 4.85 10.12 20.27
N GLY A 17 5.67 9.83 19.26
CA GLY A 17 6.28 8.52 19.08
C GLY A 17 5.39 7.43 18.47
N VAL A 18 4.24 7.73 17.85
CA VAL A 18 3.39 6.73 17.18
C VAL A 18 3.41 6.91 15.67
N PHE A 19 3.86 5.87 14.94
CA PHE A 19 4.04 5.90 13.49
C PHE A 19 3.32 4.73 12.80
N LEU A 20 2.99 4.92 11.52
CA LEU A 20 2.58 3.85 10.62
C LEU A 20 3.78 3.41 9.78
N TYR A 21 4.24 2.18 9.94
CA TYR A 21 5.40 1.66 9.26
C TYR A 21 5.07 0.42 8.42
N GLY A 22 5.44 0.44 7.15
CA GLY A 22 5.22 -0.66 6.20
C GLY A 22 6.49 -1.13 5.49
N GLY A 23 7.68 -0.67 5.96
CA GLY A 23 8.97 -1.05 5.39
C GLY A 23 9.47 -0.12 4.28
N TYR A 24 8.59 0.59 3.59
CA TYR A 24 8.89 1.58 2.55
C TYR A 24 7.74 2.60 2.44
N GLU A 25 8.00 3.73 1.76
CA GLU A 25 7.11 4.89 1.71
C GLU A 25 5.70 4.57 1.18
N ASP A 26 5.63 3.87 0.06
CA ASP A 26 4.37 3.56 -0.64
C ASP A 26 3.69 2.25 -0.19
N ALA A 27 4.09 1.70 0.97
CA ALA A 27 3.53 0.46 1.47
C ALA A 27 2.01 0.53 1.64
N ASP A 28 1.30 -0.43 1.03
CA ASP A 28 -0.16 -0.55 1.16
C ASP A 28 -0.57 -1.10 2.53
N ARG A 29 0.32 -1.88 3.15
CA ARG A 29 0.09 -2.49 4.46
C ARG A 29 1.11 -1.96 5.46
N ARG A 30 0.59 -1.28 6.47
CA ARG A 30 1.40 -0.67 7.52
C ARG A 30 0.95 -1.18 8.89
N GLN A 31 1.87 -1.25 9.82
CA GLN A 31 1.61 -1.54 11.24
C GLN A 31 1.85 -0.29 12.08
N ILE A 32 1.22 -0.23 13.24
CA ILE A 32 1.47 0.82 14.22
C ILE A 32 2.76 0.46 14.95
N VAL A 33 3.70 1.40 15.01
CA VAL A 33 4.95 1.30 15.74
C VAL A 33 4.98 2.37 16.82
N PHE A 34 5.28 1.97 18.04
CA PHE A 34 5.51 2.87 19.16
C PHE A 34 7.01 3.05 19.33
N VAL A 35 7.47 4.28 19.23
CA VAL A 35 8.88 4.65 19.32
C VAL A 35 9.11 5.39 20.62
N PRO A 36 10.07 4.97 21.44
CA PRO A 36 10.42 5.69 22.68
C PRO A 36 10.96 7.09 22.38
N ASP A 37 10.57 8.06 23.19
CA ASP A 37 10.92 9.49 23.03
C ASP A 37 12.44 9.75 23.04
N TYR A 38 13.21 8.93 23.75
CA TYR A 38 14.66 9.08 23.82
C TYR A 38 15.37 8.82 22.49
N LEU A 39 14.71 8.23 21.49
CA LEU A 39 15.26 8.03 20.14
C LEU A 39 15.17 9.28 19.27
N GLY A 40 14.39 10.29 19.68
CA GLY A 40 14.28 11.56 18.96
C GLY A 40 13.74 11.45 17.53
N ILE A 41 12.95 10.41 17.24
CA ILE A 41 12.36 10.15 15.92
C ILE A 41 11.03 10.90 15.82
N GLU A 42 10.96 11.87 14.91
CA GLU A 42 9.82 12.76 14.74
C GLU A 42 9.04 12.54 13.43
N SER A 43 9.60 11.71 12.51
CA SER A 43 8.99 11.45 11.19
C SER A 43 9.12 10.01 10.75
N GLU A 44 8.23 9.58 9.81
CA GLU A 44 8.29 8.24 9.19
C GLU A 44 9.61 8.02 8.42
N ASP A 45 10.19 9.07 7.83
CA ASP A 45 11.47 9.00 7.11
C ASP A 45 12.64 8.74 8.07
N GLN A 46 12.66 9.44 9.21
CA GLN A 46 13.65 9.20 10.26
C GLN A 46 13.49 7.77 10.82
N LEU A 47 12.26 7.29 11.04
CA LEU A 47 12.00 5.93 11.47
C LEU A 47 12.49 4.90 10.45
N THR A 48 12.26 5.14 9.18
CA THR A 48 12.73 4.27 8.09
C THR A 48 14.26 4.21 8.05
N THR A 49 14.92 5.35 8.19
CA THR A 49 16.38 5.42 8.26
C THR A 49 16.91 4.66 9.49
N TYR A 50 16.31 4.92 10.65
CA TYR A 50 16.68 4.23 11.89
C TYR A 50 16.60 2.71 11.77
N PHE A 51 15.51 2.16 11.22
CA PHE A 51 15.35 0.71 11.05
C PHE A 51 16.25 0.10 9.98
N ARG A 52 16.72 0.88 9.01
CA ARG A 52 17.73 0.42 8.03
C ARG A 52 19.11 0.29 8.68
N GLU A 53 19.45 1.16 9.62
CA GLU A 53 20.70 1.17 10.35
C GLU A 53 20.67 0.23 11.56
N ASN A 54 19.53 0.15 12.25
CA ASN A 54 19.31 -0.67 13.45
C ASN A 54 18.35 -1.82 13.13
N VAL A 55 18.81 -2.74 12.30
CA VAL A 55 17.98 -3.83 11.76
C VAL A 55 17.34 -4.67 12.87
N GLN A 56 18.02 -4.89 14.00
CA GLN A 56 17.52 -5.67 15.13
C GLN A 56 16.27 -5.07 15.78
N ASP A 57 16.11 -3.74 15.71
CA ASP A 57 14.96 -3.02 16.29
C ASP A 57 13.76 -2.95 15.34
N CYS A 58 13.98 -3.23 14.05
CA CYS A 58 12.90 -3.21 13.06
C CYS A 58 11.90 -4.35 13.34
N PRO A 59 10.61 -4.05 13.52
CA PRO A 59 9.59 -5.06 13.78
C PRO A 59 9.25 -5.92 12.56
N MET A 60 9.83 -5.58 11.39
CA MET A 60 9.62 -6.29 10.13
C MET A 60 10.93 -6.91 9.62
N ALA A 61 10.78 -7.96 8.83
CA ALA A 61 11.84 -8.57 8.04
C ALA A 61 11.36 -8.79 6.60
N VAL A 62 12.30 -8.92 5.69
CA VAL A 62 12.02 -9.29 4.30
C VAL A 62 12.23 -10.78 4.14
N LEU A 63 11.21 -11.49 3.74
CA LEU A 63 11.29 -12.87 3.30
C LEU A 63 11.56 -12.85 1.79
N ASP A 64 12.78 -13.10 1.38
CA ASP A 64 13.16 -13.20 -0.01
C ASP A 64 12.92 -14.60 -0.52
N VAL A 65 12.03 -14.70 -1.50
CA VAL A 65 11.54 -15.98 -2.02
C VAL A 65 11.94 -16.12 -3.47
N THR A 66 12.60 -17.21 -3.81
CA THR A 66 12.97 -17.56 -5.19
C THR A 66 12.25 -18.83 -5.60
N ALA A 67 11.59 -18.79 -6.76
CA ALA A 67 10.96 -19.97 -7.35
C ALA A 67 12.02 -20.96 -7.85
N GLY A 68 11.81 -22.25 -7.61
CA GLY A 68 12.74 -23.31 -8.02
C GLY A 68 12.83 -23.50 -9.55
N ARG A 69 11.91 -22.88 -10.30
CA ARG A 69 11.91 -22.83 -11.77
C ARG A 69 11.90 -21.39 -12.24
N LYS A 70 12.80 -21.03 -13.14
CA LYS A 70 12.94 -19.66 -13.66
C LYS A 70 11.71 -19.19 -14.47
N ASP A 71 10.97 -20.11 -15.06
CA ASP A 71 9.76 -19.88 -15.85
C ASP A 71 8.47 -19.94 -15.04
N ALA A 72 8.56 -20.04 -13.71
CA ALA A 72 7.39 -20.05 -12.84
C ALA A 72 6.78 -18.65 -12.74
N GLU A 73 5.58 -18.51 -13.28
CA GLU A 73 4.77 -17.29 -13.16
C GLU A 73 3.88 -17.38 -11.92
N LEU A 74 4.44 -17.06 -10.76
CA LEU A 74 3.68 -16.93 -9.52
C LEU A 74 3.27 -15.47 -9.32
N GLY A 75 1.98 -15.24 -9.14
CA GLY A 75 1.43 -13.93 -8.84
C GLY A 75 1.29 -13.67 -7.33
N HIS A 76 0.88 -12.46 -7.00
CA HIS A 76 0.63 -12.04 -5.61
C HIS A 76 -0.32 -13.00 -4.85
N SER A 77 -1.39 -13.47 -5.52
CA SER A 77 -2.39 -14.38 -4.94
C SER A 77 -1.80 -15.74 -4.58
N ASP A 78 -0.83 -16.23 -5.37
CA ASP A 78 -0.21 -17.55 -5.14
C ASP A 78 0.66 -17.51 -3.90
N TYR A 79 1.49 -16.47 -3.76
CA TYR A 79 2.29 -16.26 -2.56
C TYR A 79 1.41 -16.05 -1.32
N LEU A 80 0.40 -15.18 -1.40
CA LEU A 80 -0.50 -14.94 -0.28
C LEU A 80 -1.26 -16.20 0.12
N GLY A 81 -1.85 -16.90 -0.84
CA GLY A 81 -2.62 -18.13 -0.60
C GLY A 81 -1.78 -19.20 0.09
N SER A 82 -0.52 -19.38 -0.36
CA SER A 82 0.38 -20.36 0.23
C SER A 82 0.85 -19.99 1.65
N LEU A 83 1.05 -18.71 1.96
CA LEU A 83 1.31 -18.25 3.33
C LEU A 83 0.13 -18.52 4.27
N LEU A 84 -1.09 -18.21 3.81
CA LEU A 84 -2.31 -18.48 4.59
C LEU A 84 -2.54 -19.98 4.79
N ALA A 85 -2.18 -20.81 3.82
CA ALA A 85 -2.25 -22.27 3.94
C ALA A 85 -1.28 -22.84 5.00
N LEU A 86 -0.18 -22.14 5.33
CA LEU A 86 0.70 -22.45 6.44
C LEU A 86 0.14 -22.03 7.82
N GLY A 87 -1.10 -21.50 7.85
CA GLY A 87 -1.72 -21.02 9.10
C GLY A 87 -1.28 -19.60 9.49
N ILE A 88 -0.54 -18.90 8.64
CA ILE A 88 -0.13 -17.52 8.93
C ILE A 88 -1.34 -16.60 8.79
N ARG A 89 -1.61 -15.83 9.84
CA ARG A 89 -2.68 -14.82 9.82
C ARG A 89 -2.29 -13.64 8.93
N ARG A 90 -3.25 -13.11 8.19
CA ARG A 90 -3.02 -12.02 7.21
C ARG A 90 -2.41 -10.76 7.84
N GLU A 91 -2.70 -10.48 9.10
CA GLU A 91 -2.13 -9.34 9.82
C GLU A 91 -0.63 -9.46 10.12
N LYS A 92 -0.06 -10.66 10.05
CA LYS A 92 1.38 -10.90 10.25
C LYS A 92 2.19 -10.70 8.97
N THR A 93 1.52 -10.46 7.83
CA THR A 93 2.17 -10.23 6.54
C THR A 93 1.91 -8.81 6.07
N GLY A 94 2.94 -8.13 5.60
CA GLY A 94 2.89 -6.85 4.91
C GLY A 94 2.60 -7.01 3.42
N ASP A 95 3.27 -6.21 2.62
CA ASP A 95 3.17 -6.24 1.17
C ASP A 95 3.98 -7.40 0.58
N ILE A 96 3.52 -7.89 -0.58
CA ILE A 96 4.17 -8.91 -1.38
C ILE A 96 4.60 -8.26 -2.69
N ILE A 97 5.90 -8.07 -2.85
CA ILE A 97 6.52 -7.46 -4.02
C ILE A 97 6.95 -8.59 -4.96
N VAL A 98 6.12 -8.89 -5.95
CA VAL A 98 6.39 -9.94 -6.94
C VAL A 98 7.45 -9.45 -7.93
N ARG A 99 8.40 -10.31 -8.27
CA ARG A 99 9.44 -10.06 -9.26
C ARG A 99 9.64 -11.27 -10.17
N SER A 100 10.37 -11.09 -11.24
CA SER A 100 10.73 -12.23 -12.10
C SER A 100 11.45 -13.32 -11.30
N GLY A 101 10.89 -14.53 -11.31
CA GLY A 101 11.42 -15.70 -10.62
C GLY A 101 11.28 -15.70 -9.10
N GLY A 102 10.45 -14.83 -8.49
CA GLY A 102 10.28 -14.84 -7.03
C GLY A 102 9.46 -13.67 -6.49
N ALA A 103 9.62 -13.41 -5.20
CA ALA A 103 9.00 -12.29 -4.51
C ALA A 103 9.82 -11.87 -3.28
N GLN A 104 9.68 -10.63 -2.87
CA GLN A 104 10.03 -10.17 -1.53
C GLN A 104 8.74 -9.93 -0.75
N ILE A 105 8.63 -10.55 0.41
CA ILE A 105 7.44 -10.53 1.24
C ILE A 105 7.80 -9.89 2.57
N LEU A 106 7.14 -8.79 2.88
CA LEU A 106 7.27 -8.16 4.19
C LEU A 106 6.49 -8.97 5.22
N VAL A 107 7.14 -9.32 6.32
CA VAL A 107 6.54 -10.10 7.40
C VAL A 107 6.94 -9.54 8.76
N ASN A 108 6.12 -9.79 9.78
CA ASN A 108 6.57 -9.51 11.14
C ASN A 108 7.82 -10.31 11.44
N ARG A 109 8.83 -9.66 12.04
CA ARG A 109 10.12 -10.29 12.35
C ARG A 109 9.99 -11.59 13.14
N GLU A 110 9.05 -11.64 14.09
CA GLU A 110 8.85 -12.81 14.98
C GLU A 110 8.50 -14.10 14.23
N ILE A 111 7.83 -14.01 13.06
CA ILE A 111 7.46 -15.19 12.25
C ILE A 111 8.46 -15.49 11.13
N ALA A 112 9.42 -14.63 10.88
CA ALA A 112 10.36 -14.79 9.78
C ALA A 112 11.19 -16.09 9.89
N PRO A 113 11.73 -16.50 11.07
CA PRO A 113 12.46 -17.77 11.20
C PRO A 113 11.58 -18.97 10.86
N TYR A 114 10.36 -19.01 11.37
CA TYR A 114 9.41 -20.08 11.04
C TYR A 114 9.14 -20.17 9.52
N LEU A 115 8.95 -19.03 8.87
CA LEU A 115 8.72 -18.98 7.43
C LEU A 115 9.94 -19.40 6.62
N ALA A 116 11.15 -19.02 7.03
CA ALA A 116 12.38 -19.42 6.36
C ALA A 116 12.55 -20.94 6.31
N GLU A 117 12.13 -21.63 7.36
CA GLU A 117 12.23 -23.08 7.47
C GLU A 117 11.06 -23.82 6.77
N ASN A 118 9.85 -23.27 6.85
CA ASN A 118 8.63 -23.99 6.48
C ASN A 118 8.01 -23.53 5.15
N TYR A 119 8.32 -22.31 4.69
CA TYR A 119 7.75 -21.79 3.45
C TYR A 119 8.53 -22.25 2.21
N SER A 120 8.30 -23.50 1.82
CA SER A 120 9.04 -24.21 0.77
C SER A 120 8.25 -24.41 -0.54
N LYS A 121 6.97 -24.02 -0.60
CA LYS A 121 6.13 -24.22 -1.77
C LYS A 121 5.05 -23.15 -1.91
N ALA A 122 4.75 -22.74 -3.17
CA ALA A 122 3.54 -22.00 -3.53
C ALA A 122 2.81 -22.80 -4.63
N GLY A 123 1.65 -23.35 -4.28
CA GLY A 123 0.98 -24.32 -5.15
C GLY A 123 1.86 -25.55 -5.43
N ARG A 124 2.19 -25.76 -6.71
CA ARG A 124 3.05 -26.86 -7.18
C ARG A 124 4.52 -26.45 -7.34
N ILE A 125 4.85 -25.19 -7.13
CA ILE A 125 6.19 -24.65 -7.33
C ILE A 125 6.97 -24.70 -6.03
N SER A 126 8.16 -25.30 -6.04
CA SER A 126 9.09 -25.28 -4.91
C SER A 126 9.69 -23.89 -4.77
N LEU A 127 9.91 -23.46 -3.54
CA LEU A 127 10.47 -22.16 -3.19
C LEU A 127 11.77 -22.36 -2.41
N LYS A 128 12.72 -21.44 -2.61
CA LYS A 128 13.84 -21.21 -1.72
C LYS A 128 13.59 -19.90 -1.00
N THR A 129 13.67 -19.92 0.31
CA THR A 129 13.31 -18.81 1.17
C THR A 129 14.47 -18.43 2.07
N GLN A 130 14.77 -17.14 2.14
CA GLN A 130 15.79 -16.59 3.06
C GLN A 130 15.28 -15.31 3.71
N ILE A 131 15.80 -15.01 4.91
CA ILE A 131 15.49 -13.76 5.60
C ILE A 131 16.53 -12.72 5.22
N LEU A 132 16.08 -11.55 4.80
CA LEU A 132 16.91 -10.39 4.56
C LEU A 132 16.54 -9.26 5.52
N PRO A 133 17.48 -8.38 5.85
CA PRO A 133 17.18 -7.15 6.58
C PRO A 133 16.31 -6.22 5.74
N ILE A 134 15.60 -5.31 6.40
CA ILE A 134 14.73 -4.33 5.72
C ILE A 134 15.52 -3.43 4.75
N SER A 135 16.80 -3.22 4.99
CA SER A 135 17.69 -2.45 4.12
C SER A 135 17.91 -3.09 2.74
N GLU A 136 17.68 -4.39 2.61
CA GLU A 136 17.78 -5.12 1.33
C GLU A 136 16.44 -5.26 0.60
N LEU A 137 15.40 -4.60 1.10
CA LEU A 137 14.13 -4.51 0.38
C LEU A 137 14.33 -3.79 -0.96
N LYS A 138 14.01 -4.47 -2.03
CA LYS A 138 14.02 -3.87 -3.38
C LYS A 138 12.68 -3.18 -3.60
N GLU A 139 12.64 -1.91 -3.26
CA GLU A 139 11.46 -1.08 -3.52
C GLU A 139 11.18 -1.11 -5.03
N GLN A 140 10.06 -1.65 -5.44
CA GLN A 140 9.51 -1.32 -6.74
C GLN A 140 8.88 0.06 -6.59
N LYS A 141 9.52 1.07 -7.19
CA LYS A 141 8.79 2.32 -7.45
C LYS A 141 7.59 1.93 -8.28
N ALA A 142 6.42 2.08 -7.70
CA ALA A 142 5.19 1.75 -8.40
C ALA A 142 5.16 2.55 -9.71
N GLU A 143 5.07 1.86 -10.84
CA GLU A 143 4.95 2.54 -12.12
C GLU A 143 3.67 3.35 -12.12
N THR A 144 3.80 4.64 -12.37
CA THR A 144 2.67 5.54 -12.48
C THR A 144 2.58 6.10 -13.89
N LYS A 145 1.37 6.25 -14.37
CA LYS A 145 1.08 6.93 -15.62
C LYS A 145 0.40 8.26 -15.33
N THR A 146 1.06 9.34 -15.67
CA THR A 146 0.44 10.68 -15.60
C THR A 146 -0.61 10.82 -16.67
N MET A 147 -1.82 11.25 -16.29
CA MET A 147 -2.94 11.48 -17.19
C MET A 147 -3.67 12.77 -16.85
N ARG A 148 -4.16 13.44 -17.88
CA ARG A 148 -4.97 14.67 -17.77
C ARG A 148 -6.36 14.41 -18.30
N LEU A 149 -7.37 14.56 -17.46
CA LEU A 149 -8.74 14.24 -17.80
C LEU A 149 -9.66 15.43 -17.53
N PRO A 150 -10.62 15.70 -18.43
CA PRO A 150 -11.61 16.75 -18.21
C PRO A 150 -12.64 16.28 -17.17
N VAL A 151 -12.80 17.04 -16.09
CA VAL A 151 -13.76 16.78 -15.03
C VAL A 151 -14.65 17.99 -14.79
N SER A 152 -15.86 17.78 -14.28
CA SER A 152 -16.79 18.88 -14.00
C SER A 152 -16.38 19.67 -12.74
N SER A 153 -15.76 19.02 -11.78
CA SER A 153 -15.24 19.63 -10.55
C SER A 153 -14.27 18.66 -9.86
N ALA A 154 -13.53 19.12 -8.83
CA ALA A 154 -12.66 18.31 -8.01
C ALA A 154 -13.44 17.47 -6.95
N ARG A 155 -14.74 17.23 -7.13
CA ARG A 155 -15.54 16.35 -6.27
C ARG A 155 -15.08 14.90 -6.44
N LEU A 156 -15.09 14.16 -5.36
CA LEU A 156 -14.61 12.77 -5.30
C LEU A 156 -15.35 11.86 -6.30
N ASP A 157 -16.69 11.99 -6.41
CA ASP A 157 -17.50 11.21 -7.36
C ASP A 157 -17.11 11.47 -8.83
N ASN A 158 -16.79 12.73 -9.18
CA ASN A 158 -16.35 13.12 -10.52
C ASN A 158 -14.93 12.61 -10.81
N ILE A 159 -14.03 12.76 -9.84
CA ILE A 159 -12.64 12.34 -9.96
C ILE A 159 -12.53 10.82 -10.11
N ILE A 160 -13.22 10.06 -9.26
CA ILE A 160 -13.24 8.58 -9.33
C ILE A 160 -13.81 8.12 -10.68
N SER A 161 -14.92 8.73 -11.12
CA SER A 161 -15.52 8.43 -12.42
C SER A 161 -14.52 8.60 -13.55
N ALA A 162 -13.78 9.72 -13.56
CA ALA A 162 -12.82 10.05 -14.62
C ALA A 162 -11.59 9.14 -14.59
N VAL A 163 -10.94 8.99 -13.40
CA VAL A 163 -9.63 8.32 -13.31
C VAL A 163 -9.74 6.79 -13.41
N PHE A 164 -10.85 6.20 -12.94
CA PHE A 164 -11.06 4.74 -13.01
C PHE A 164 -11.99 4.31 -14.15
N GLY A 165 -12.48 5.24 -14.99
CA GLY A 165 -13.29 4.92 -16.15
C GLY A 165 -14.63 4.27 -15.82
N ILE A 166 -15.31 4.73 -14.75
CA ILE A 166 -16.62 4.23 -14.33
C ILE A 166 -17.67 5.35 -14.37
N SER A 167 -18.96 5.00 -14.36
CA SER A 167 -20.02 6.01 -14.33
C SER A 167 -20.02 6.79 -13.00
N ARG A 168 -20.50 8.04 -13.00
CA ARG A 168 -20.67 8.81 -11.74
C ARG A 168 -21.57 8.10 -10.74
N LYS A 169 -22.62 7.42 -11.21
CA LYS A 169 -23.51 6.62 -10.38
C LYS A 169 -22.71 5.51 -9.69
N SER A 170 -21.92 4.73 -10.45
CA SER A 170 -21.07 3.67 -9.91
C SER A 170 -20.00 4.21 -8.95
N ALA A 171 -19.46 5.41 -9.21
CA ALA A 171 -18.52 6.07 -8.31
C ALA A 171 -19.18 6.42 -6.97
N SER A 172 -20.37 7.02 -6.99
CA SER A 172 -21.15 7.33 -5.78
C SER A 172 -21.55 6.07 -5.01
N GLU A 173 -21.96 5.01 -5.70
CA GLU A 173 -22.25 3.71 -5.08
C GLU A 173 -21.02 3.10 -4.40
N ALA A 174 -19.85 3.17 -5.05
CA ALA A 174 -18.58 2.69 -4.48
C ALA A 174 -18.19 3.46 -3.21
N ILE A 175 -18.38 4.79 -3.21
CA ILE A 175 -18.13 5.64 -2.04
C ILE A 175 -19.08 5.24 -0.90
N ASN A 176 -20.38 5.11 -1.17
CA ASN A 176 -21.38 4.72 -0.16
C ASN A 176 -21.14 3.31 0.40
N ARG A 177 -20.60 2.40 -0.41
CA ARG A 177 -20.21 1.03 0.02
C ARG A 177 -18.93 0.98 0.86
N GLY A 178 -18.22 2.10 1.05
CA GLY A 178 -16.99 2.16 1.84
C GLY A 178 -15.79 1.49 1.19
N ILE A 179 -15.77 1.37 -0.15
CA ILE A 179 -14.64 0.79 -0.89
C ILE A 179 -13.73 1.86 -1.52
N VAL A 180 -13.97 3.14 -1.18
CA VAL A 180 -13.16 4.29 -1.60
C VAL A 180 -12.43 4.85 -0.40
N PHE A 181 -11.12 5.12 -0.59
CA PHE A 181 -10.26 5.70 0.43
C PHE A 181 -9.56 6.93 -0.13
N VAL A 182 -9.43 7.96 0.71
CA VAL A 182 -8.62 9.15 0.46
C VAL A 182 -7.58 9.24 1.56
N ASN A 183 -6.30 9.27 1.20
CA ASN A 183 -5.18 9.23 2.14
C ASN A 183 -5.35 8.11 3.19
N ASP A 184 -5.64 6.89 2.71
CA ASP A 184 -5.86 5.66 3.47
C ASP A 184 -7.07 5.68 4.44
N MET A 185 -7.88 6.73 4.41
CA MET A 185 -9.12 6.83 5.19
C MET A 185 -10.35 6.55 4.34
N GLU A 186 -11.25 5.72 4.87
CA GLU A 186 -12.55 5.46 4.22
C GLU A 186 -13.32 6.78 4.04
N MET A 187 -13.72 7.05 2.80
CA MET A 187 -14.50 8.24 2.46
C MET A 187 -15.92 7.85 2.10
N LYS A 188 -16.90 8.47 2.79
CA LYS A 188 -18.35 8.21 2.60
C LYS A 188 -19.11 9.38 1.96
N LYS A 189 -18.42 10.48 1.64
CA LYS A 189 -19.04 11.68 1.07
C LYS A 189 -18.69 11.80 -0.41
N PRO A 190 -19.64 11.52 -1.35
CA PRO A 190 -19.38 11.66 -2.79
C PRO A 190 -19.04 13.07 -3.22
N ASP A 191 -19.52 14.06 -2.51
CA ASP A 191 -19.31 15.49 -2.75
C ASP A 191 -18.08 16.07 -2.05
N HIS A 192 -17.25 15.24 -1.42
CA HIS A 192 -15.97 15.66 -0.85
C HIS A 192 -15.08 16.26 -1.95
N PHE A 193 -14.52 17.45 -1.72
CA PHE A 193 -13.58 18.08 -2.62
C PHE A 193 -12.16 17.65 -2.32
N LEU A 194 -11.48 17.11 -3.34
CA LEU A 194 -10.10 16.68 -3.24
C LEU A 194 -9.13 17.85 -3.37
N LYS A 195 -8.03 17.76 -2.63
CA LYS A 195 -6.89 18.67 -2.71
C LYS A 195 -5.76 18.04 -3.52
N GLY A 196 -4.94 18.87 -4.18
CA GLY A 196 -3.74 18.37 -4.86
C GLY A 196 -2.82 17.61 -3.90
N GLY A 197 -2.27 16.49 -4.38
CA GLY A 197 -1.44 15.58 -3.60
C GLY A 197 -2.19 14.43 -2.92
N GLU A 198 -3.53 14.42 -2.90
CA GLU A 198 -4.28 13.37 -2.22
C GLU A 198 -4.28 12.05 -3.00
N LYS A 199 -3.97 10.96 -2.28
CA LYS A 199 -4.03 9.58 -2.76
C LYS A 199 -5.47 9.06 -2.71
N ILE A 200 -5.95 8.55 -3.83
CA ILE A 200 -7.27 7.95 -3.97
C ILE A 200 -7.11 6.46 -4.24
N VAL A 201 -7.81 5.63 -3.48
CA VAL A 201 -7.87 4.19 -3.71
C VAL A 201 -9.31 3.78 -3.94
N LEU A 202 -9.57 3.09 -5.05
CA LEU A 202 -10.82 2.39 -5.31
C LEU A 202 -10.54 0.88 -5.28
N ARG A 203 -10.99 0.19 -4.23
CA ARG A 203 -10.77 -1.26 -4.08
C ARG A 203 -11.27 -2.01 -5.32
N GLY A 204 -10.41 -2.87 -5.86
CA GLY A 204 -10.69 -3.65 -7.08
C GLY A 204 -10.48 -2.88 -8.39
N LYS A 205 -10.06 -1.59 -8.36
CA LYS A 205 -9.77 -0.79 -9.55
C LYS A 205 -8.39 -0.12 -9.54
N GLY A 206 -7.74 -0.07 -8.36
CA GLY A 206 -6.39 0.49 -8.21
C GLY A 206 -6.35 1.80 -7.45
N LYS A 207 -5.21 2.51 -7.58
CA LYS A 207 -4.92 3.74 -6.87
C LYS A 207 -4.42 4.85 -7.82
N ALA A 208 -4.62 6.10 -7.42
CA ALA A 208 -4.13 7.29 -8.14
C ALA A 208 -3.84 8.43 -7.16
N ILE A 209 -2.90 9.30 -7.52
CA ILE A 209 -2.66 10.57 -6.84
C ILE A 209 -3.30 11.67 -7.66
N TYR A 210 -4.16 12.47 -7.06
CA TYR A 210 -4.71 13.67 -7.66
C TYR A 210 -3.71 14.81 -7.52
N LYS A 211 -3.12 15.28 -8.61
CA LYS A 211 -2.09 16.34 -8.61
C LYS A 211 -2.69 17.74 -8.53
N GLY A 212 -3.96 17.90 -8.90
CA GLY A 212 -4.65 19.16 -8.94
C GLY A 212 -5.40 19.40 -10.25
N SER A 213 -6.00 20.59 -10.36
CA SER A 213 -6.72 21.01 -11.55
C SER A 213 -6.01 22.16 -12.23
N PHE A 214 -5.96 22.12 -13.57
CA PHE A 214 -5.28 23.10 -14.39
C PHE A 214 -6.22 23.58 -15.52
N GLY A 215 -6.37 24.88 -15.65
CA GLY A 215 -7.12 25.49 -16.75
C GLY A 215 -8.57 25.02 -16.87
N THR A 216 -9.26 25.62 -17.82
CA THR A 216 -10.67 25.32 -18.09
C THR A 216 -10.85 25.06 -19.60
N SER A 217 -11.61 24.02 -19.93
CA SER A 217 -11.97 23.73 -21.31
C SER A 217 -12.99 24.78 -21.86
N ARG A 218 -13.11 24.90 -23.17
CA ARG A 218 -14.13 25.77 -23.82
C ARG A 218 -15.58 25.45 -23.38
N LYS A 219 -15.82 24.25 -22.84
CA LYS A 219 -17.12 23.78 -22.31
C LYS A 219 -17.25 23.91 -20.79
N GLY A 220 -16.40 24.70 -20.13
CA GLY A 220 -16.45 24.94 -18.68
C GLY A 220 -15.98 23.79 -17.80
N LYS A 221 -15.40 22.70 -18.36
CA LYS A 221 -14.80 21.63 -17.58
C LYS A 221 -13.36 22.01 -17.19
N ILE A 222 -12.95 21.66 -15.98
CA ILE A 222 -11.55 21.76 -15.53
C ILE A 222 -10.76 20.55 -15.99
N TYR A 223 -9.47 20.72 -16.27
CA TYR A 223 -8.56 19.59 -16.49
C TYR A 223 -7.93 19.19 -15.16
N ALA A 224 -8.12 17.94 -14.77
CA ALA A 224 -7.51 17.36 -13.58
C ALA A 224 -6.35 16.46 -14.00
N GLU A 225 -5.21 16.57 -13.28
CA GLU A 225 -4.03 15.75 -13.49
C GLU A 225 -3.92 14.69 -12.41
N PHE A 226 -3.55 13.50 -12.83
CA PHE A 226 -3.42 12.32 -11.96
C PHE A 226 -2.15 11.55 -12.29
N ASP A 227 -1.51 11.00 -11.25
CA ASP A 227 -0.56 9.89 -11.41
C ASP A 227 -1.30 8.61 -11.04
N ARG A 228 -1.68 7.81 -12.03
CA ARG A 228 -2.36 6.54 -11.83
C ARG A 228 -1.35 5.42 -11.74
N TYR A 229 -1.43 4.61 -10.70
CA TYR A 229 -0.65 3.39 -10.54
C TYR A 229 -1.12 2.34 -11.56
N ILE A 230 -0.15 1.68 -12.22
CA ILE A 230 -0.39 0.69 -13.27
C ILE A 230 -0.15 -0.73 -12.72
#